data_7b3fa73b3d16ca498ba4128a909d4e5b
#
_entry.id   7b3fa73b3d16ca498ba4128a909d4e5b
#
_cell.length_a   1.000
_cell.length_b   1.000
_cell.length_c   1.000
_cell.angle_alpha   90.00
_cell.angle_beta   90.00
_cell.angle_gamma   90.00
#
_symmetry.space_group_name_H-M   'P 1'
#
loop_
_entity.id
_entity.type
_entity.pdbx_description
1 polymer ?
#
loop_
_entity_poly.entity_id
_entity_poly.type
_entity_poly.pdbx_seq_one_letter_code
_entity_poly.pdbx_strand_id
1 'polypeptide(L)'
;METQSTLLTGLNNKQLEAVTLPHQSALILAGAGSGKTRVLTARIAWLIQTGQASPTGLLAVTFTNKAAKEMLTRITASLPINTRGMWVGTFHGLCNRLLRAHYREAGLPQSFQILDIADQLSVIKRLMKLMNVDDEKYPPKQVQNFINGCKDEGLRAHAVEAYDPHTTKMREIFDAYDKQCQRDGVADFAELLLRCYELLERDANIRQHYQSRFKYILVDEFQDTNRLQYQWLKLLAGQGNCMFAVGDDDQSIYGFRGARVGNMRDFEKDFSVQNIVKLEENYRSHSNILDAANAIISHNNNRLGKNLWTSSGAGEPVRVYDAYNDTDEAQFIVDEIKMLHCEGTSLGEIALLYRSNAQSRILEQALFNAKLPYRVYGGLRFFERAEIKHALAYMRLIANANDDTALLRVINFPTRGIGARSLEQLQEVARAENCSIWQAAINKVGNGKLGGKGIEGFVALIRQMVDQAYGISLSELTELAISQSGLVAHYENDKEGEDRIENLNELVTAAVSFTNQDFGNHHNVDSDANNSSEQDLLTQFLSHASLEAGEHQADVGHEALQLMTVHASKGLEFKVVFISGLEEGLCPHEQSLYENAGLEEERRLMYV
;
A
#
# COMPACT_ATOMS: atom_id res chain seq x y z
N MET A 1 -31.48 -25.09 -33.65
CA MET A 1 -30.03 -25.29 -33.56
C MET A 1 -29.48 -24.11 -32.77
N GLU A 2 -29.24 -24.30 -31.47
CA GLU A 2 -28.62 -23.28 -30.62
C GLU A 2 -27.16 -23.12 -31.06
N THR A 3 -26.86 -21.98 -31.64
CA THR A 3 -25.48 -21.54 -31.79
C THR A 3 -24.92 -21.40 -30.37
N GLN A 4 -24.19 -22.42 -29.90
CA GLN A 4 -23.41 -22.28 -28.67
C GLN A 4 -22.58 -20.99 -28.79
N SER A 5 -22.90 -20.02 -27.96
CA SER A 5 -22.24 -18.75 -27.96
C SER A 5 -20.73 -18.99 -27.72
N THR A 6 -19.86 -18.42 -28.56
CA THR A 6 -18.41 -18.47 -28.42
C THR A 6 -17.94 -17.98 -27.04
N LEU A 7 -18.80 -17.22 -26.35
CA LEU A 7 -18.57 -16.73 -24.98
C LEU A 7 -18.48 -17.82 -23.92
N LEU A 8 -19.14 -18.97 -24.13
CA LEU A 8 -19.22 -20.09 -23.18
C LEU A 8 -18.15 -21.14 -23.46
N THR A 9 -17.45 -21.04 -24.59
CA THR A 9 -16.41 -21.99 -24.97
C THR A 9 -15.22 -21.92 -24.00
N GLY A 10 -14.80 -23.10 -23.52
CA GLY A 10 -13.67 -23.24 -22.61
C GLY A 10 -13.96 -22.87 -21.14
N LEU A 11 -15.21 -22.66 -20.75
CA LEU A 11 -15.62 -22.61 -19.35
C LEU A 11 -15.81 -24.05 -18.84
N ASN A 12 -15.37 -24.32 -17.61
CA ASN A 12 -15.70 -25.56 -16.93
C ASN A 12 -17.17 -25.57 -16.47
N ASN A 13 -17.67 -26.71 -15.98
CA ASN A 13 -19.05 -26.85 -15.59
C ASN A 13 -19.48 -25.84 -14.49
N LYS A 14 -18.65 -25.58 -13.52
CA LYS A 14 -18.94 -24.62 -12.43
C LYS A 14 -18.86 -23.17 -12.88
N GLN A 15 -17.93 -22.84 -13.74
CA GLN A 15 -17.87 -21.53 -14.39
C GLN A 15 -19.09 -21.31 -15.29
N LEU A 16 -19.49 -22.31 -16.07
CA LEU A 16 -20.69 -22.27 -16.92
C LEU A 16 -21.95 -22.09 -16.08
N GLU A 17 -22.10 -22.86 -15.00
CA GLU A 17 -23.19 -22.70 -14.02
C GLU A 17 -23.28 -21.26 -13.53
N ALA A 18 -22.16 -20.69 -13.05
CA ALA A 18 -22.10 -19.31 -12.54
C ALA A 18 -22.46 -18.26 -13.60
N VAL A 19 -21.95 -18.43 -14.84
CA VAL A 19 -22.21 -17.49 -15.95
C VAL A 19 -23.66 -17.50 -16.40
N THR A 20 -24.33 -18.65 -16.38
CA THR A 20 -25.69 -18.82 -16.91
C THR A 20 -26.79 -18.79 -15.86
N LEU A 21 -26.48 -18.47 -14.59
CA LEU A 21 -27.46 -18.33 -13.51
C LEU A 21 -28.65 -17.45 -13.94
N PRO A 22 -29.87 -17.77 -13.55
CA PRO A 22 -31.06 -16.95 -13.83
C PRO A 22 -30.97 -15.61 -13.07
N HIS A 23 -32.05 -14.80 -13.18
CA HIS A 23 -32.15 -13.51 -12.47
C HIS A 23 -32.33 -13.74 -10.96
N GLN A 24 -31.22 -13.90 -10.26
CA GLN A 24 -31.16 -14.12 -8.81
C GLN A 24 -29.81 -13.67 -8.26
N SER A 25 -29.78 -13.33 -6.99
CA SER A 25 -28.52 -13.04 -6.30
C SER A 25 -27.72 -14.31 -6.08
N ALA A 26 -26.40 -14.23 -6.24
CA ALA A 26 -25.49 -15.36 -6.11
C ALA A 26 -24.15 -14.95 -5.51
N LEU A 27 -23.58 -15.84 -4.70
CA LEU A 27 -22.22 -15.74 -4.20
C LEU A 27 -21.34 -16.75 -4.92
N ILE A 28 -20.29 -16.26 -5.55
CA ILE A 28 -19.32 -17.07 -6.26
C ILE A 28 -18.03 -17.09 -5.41
N LEU A 29 -17.82 -18.21 -4.74
CA LEU A 29 -16.60 -18.45 -3.98
C LEU A 29 -15.52 -18.96 -4.93
N ALA A 30 -14.66 -18.05 -5.36
CA ALA A 30 -13.69 -18.32 -6.41
C ALA A 30 -12.27 -18.22 -5.87
N GLY A 31 -11.61 -19.34 -5.69
CA GLY A 31 -10.24 -19.39 -5.19
C GLY A 31 -9.23 -18.71 -6.10
N ALA A 32 -7.98 -18.58 -5.62
CA ALA A 32 -6.89 -18.09 -6.43
C ALA A 32 -6.76 -18.88 -7.73
N GLY A 33 -6.52 -18.22 -8.86
CA GLY A 33 -6.31 -18.87 -10.15
C GLY A 33 -7.51 -19.65 -10.73
N SER A 34 -8.72 -19.55 -10.13
CA SER A 34 -9.94 -20.25 -10.59
C SER A 34 -10.71 -19.53 -11.70
N GLY A 35 -10.21 -18.37 -12.14
CA GLY A 35 -10.82 -17.59 -13.21
C GLY A 35 -11.93 -16.64 -12.77
N LYS A 36 -11.86 -16.06 -11.56
CA LYS A 36 -12.79 -15.03 -11.03
C LYS A 36 -13.18 -13.98 -12.07
N THR A 37 -12.21 -13.25 -12.58
CA THR A 37 -12.41 -12.17 -13.56
C THR A 37 -12.99 -12.69 -14.88
N ARG A 38 -12.62 -13.92 -15.29
CA ARG A 38 -13.17 -14.56 -16.50
C ARG A 38 -14.66 -14.84 -16.33
N VAL A 39 -15.08 -15.41 -15.21
CA VAL A 39 -16.50 -15.69 -14.93
C VAL A 39 -17.30 -14.39 -14.87
N LEU A 40 -16.78 -13.38 -14.19
CA LEU A 40 -17.46 -12.09 -14.07
C LEU A 40 -17.63 -11.39 -15.42
N THR A 41 -16.58 -11.32 -16.24
CA THR A 41 -16.64 -10.72 -17.59
C THR A 41 -17.52 -11.55 -18.55
N ALA A 42 -17.45 -12.88 -18.48
CA ALA A 42 -18.32 -13.77 -19.27
C ALA A 42 -19.80 -13.61 -18.85
N ARG A 43 -20.10 -13.46 -17.55
CA ARG A 43 -21.44 -13.17 -17.05
C ARG A 43 -22.00 -11.86 -17.60
N ILE A 44 -21.21 -10.78 -17.57
CA ILE A 44 -21.61 -9.50 -18.15
C ILE A 44 -21.91 -9.66 -19.65
N ALA A 45 -21.01 -10.29 -20.39
CA ALA A 45 -21.18 -10.52 -21.82
C ALA A 45 -22.41 -11.38 -22.12
N TRP A 46 -22.65 -12.44 -21.34
CA TRP A 46 -23.81 -13.30 -21.44
C TRP A 46 -25.13 -12.54 -21.22
N LEU A 47 -25.22 -11.74 -20.16
CA LEU A 47 -26.41 -10.95 -19.85
C LEU A 47 -26.76 -9.96 -20.98
N ILE A 48 -25.76 -9.36 -21.60
CA ILE A 48 -25.95 -8.43 -22.73
C ILE A 48 -26.34 -9.20 -23.98
N GLN A 49 -25.64 -10.29 -24.33
CA GLN A 49 -25.86 -11.04 -25.54
C GLN A 49 -27.25 -11.69 -25.55
N THR A 50 -27.73 -12.16 -24.40
CA THR A 50 -29.06 -12.76 -24.25
C THR A 50 -30.19 -11.74 -24.09
N GLY A 51 -29.87 -10.43 -24.12
CA GLY A 51 -30.85 -9.36 -23.98
C GLY A 51 -31.44 -9.20 -22.57
N GLN A 52 -30.87 -9.88 -21.56
CA GLN A 52 -31.33 -9.77 -20.17
C GLN A 52 -30.95 -8.42 -19.54
N ALA A 53 -29.90 -7.80 -20.03
CA ALA A 53 -29.48 -6.48 -19.62
C ALA A 53 -28.93 -5.64 -20.78
N SER A 54 -29.18 -4.35 -20.75
CA SER A 54 -28.50 -3.41 -21.65
C SER A 54 -27.10 -3.09 -21.12
N PRO A 55 -26.13 -2.69 -21.97
CA PRO A 55 -24.79 -2.29 -21.50
C PRO A 55 -24.81 -1.19 -20.43
N THR A 56 -25.80 -0.29 -20.47
CA THR A 56 -25.94 0.82 -19.49
C THR A 56 -26.78 0.42 -18.27
N GLY A 57 -27.41 -0.74 -18.29
CA GLY A 57 -28.25 -1.28 -17.21
C GLY A 57 -27.52 -2.21 -16.24
N LEU A 58 -26.21 -2.35 -16.40
CA LEU A 58 -25.33 -3.14 -15.54
C LEU A 58 -24.44 -2.22 -14.71
N LEU A 59 -24.22 -2.61 -13.44
CA LEU A 59 -23.22 -2.01 -12.57
C LEU A 59 -22.15 -3.08 -12.27
N ALA A 60 -20.89 -2.83 -12.59
CA ALA A 60 -19.78 -3.72 -12.26
C ALA A 60 -18.74 -2.96 -11.44
N VAL A 61 -18.45 -3.47 -10.26
CA VAL A 61 -17.60 -2.83 -9.27
C VAL A 61 -16.37 -3.67 -9.00
N THR A 62 -15.21 -3.02 -8.96
CA THR A 62 -13.93 -3.63 -8.62
C THR A 62 -13.10 -2.70 -7.72
N PHE A 63 -11.96 -3.19 -7.20
CA PHE A 63 -11.14 -2.42 -6.25
C PHE A 63 -10.13 -1.50 -6.92
N THR A 64 -9.62 -1.84 -8.11
CA THR A 64 -8.56 -1.08 -8.77
C THR A 64 -8.95 -0.58 -10.14
N ASN A 65 -8.43 0.58 -10.54
CA ASN A 65 -8.63 1.12 -11.88
C ASN A 65 -8.05 0.19 -12.96
N LYS A 66 -6.97 -0.53 -12.65
CA LYS A 66 -6.37 -1.54 -13.55
C LYS A 66 -7.35 -2.66 -13.82
N ALA A 67 -7.96 -3.24 -12.78
CA ALA A 67 -8.96 -4.30 -12.92
C ALA A 67 -10.21 -3.82 -13.68
N ALA A 68 -10.68 -2.60 -13.43
CA ALA A 68 -11.78 -2.00 -14.17
C ALA A 68 -11.47 -1.86 -15.67
N LYS A 69 -10.28 -1.39 -16.02
CA LYS A 69 -9.82 -1.26 -17.40
C LYS A 69 -9.68 -2.60 -18.08
N GLU A 70 -9.11 -3.59 -17.40
CA GLU A 70 -8.98 -4.95 -17.90
C GLU A 70 -10.36 -5.59 -18.15
N MET A 71 -11.30 -5.42 -17.23
CA MET A 71 -12.68 -5.90 -17.36
C MET A 71 -13.33 -5.31 -18.61
N LEU A 72 -13.25 -4.00 -18.83
CA LEU A 72 -13.77 -3.33 -20.02
C LEU A 72 -13.10 -3.85 -21.30
N THR A 73 -11.79 -4.06 -21.30
CA THR A 73 -11.04 -4.59 -22.44
C THR A 73 -11.54 -6.00 -22.81
N ARG A 74 -11.71 -6.87 -21.81
CA ARG A 74 -12.23 -8.25 -22.02
C ARG A 74 -13.67 -8.25 -22.54
N ILE A 75 -14.53 -7.37 -22.02
CA ILE A 75 -15.93 -7.23 -22.50
C ILE A 75 -15.93 -6.76 -23.95
N THR A 76 -15.13 -5.75 -24.28
CA THR A 76 -15.03 -5.22 -25.66
C THR A 76 -14.50 -6.27 -26.64
N ALA A 77 -13.54 -7.08 -26.22
CA ALA A 77 -13.02 -8.19 -27.04
C ALA A 77 -14.05 -9.30 -27.27
N SER A 78 -14.96 -9.50 -26.31
CA SER A 78 -15.96 -10.55 -26.36
C SER A 78 -17.24 -10.15 -27.11
N LEU A 79 -17.55 -8.86 -27.15
CA LEU A 79 -18.79 -8.34 -27.75
C LEU A 79 -18.51 -7.09 -28.62
N PRO A 80 -19.06 -7.00 -29.83
CA PRO A 80 -18.97 -5.82 -30.69
C PRO A 80 -19.94 -4.72 -30.23
N ILE A 81 -19.76 -4.22 -28.99
CA ILE A 81 -20.63 -3.21 -28.39
C ILE A 81 -19.87 -1.93 -28.05
N ASN A 82 -20.59 -0.83 -28.00
CA ASN A 82 -20.03 0.41 -27.45
C ASN A 82 -20.09 0.36 -25.92
N THR A 83 -18.92 0.30 -25.29
CA THR A 83 -18.79 0.29 -23.82
C THR A 83 -18.87 1.68 -23.20
N ARG A 84 -18.96 2.76 -24.01
CA ARG A 84 -19.18 4.13 -23.51
C ARG A 84 -20.50 4.18 -22.75
N GLY A 85 -20.45 4.69 -21.53
CA GLY A 85 -21.65 4.79 -20.68
C GLY A 85 -21.92 3.57 -19.81
N MET A 86 -21.20 2.45 -19.97
CA MET A 86 -21.23 1.37 -18.98
C MET A 86 -20.80 1.88 -17.60
N TRP A 87 -21.35 1.27 -16.57
CA TRP A 87 -20.99 1.56 -15.18
C TRP A 87 -20.06 0.45 -14.67
N VAL A 88 -18.82 0.51 -15.15
CA VAL A 88 -17.72 -0.38 -14.73
C VAL A 88 -16.63 0.52 -14.12
N GLY A 89 -16.24 0.26 -12.88
CA GLY A 89 -15.25 1.08 -12.20
C GLY A 89 -15.01 0.68 -10.76
N THR A 90 -14.18 1.48 -10.08
CA THR A 90 -13.96 1.36 -8.64
C THR A 90 -15.11 2.00 -7.85
N PHE A 91 -15.29 1.62 -6.58
CA PHE A 91 -16.27 2.24 -5.69
C PHE A 91 -16.21 3.77 -5.75
N HIS A 92 -15.03 4.35 -5.51
CA HIS A 92 -14.84 5.80 -5.53
C HIS A 92 -15.10 6.44 -6.90
N GLY A 93 -14.67 5.78 -7.97
CA GLY A 93 -14.91 6.26 -9.34
C GLY A 93 -16.40 6.31 -9.69
N LEU A 94 -17.15 5.27 -9.30
CA LEU A 94 -18.60 5.19 -9.53
C LEU A 94 -19.38 6.17 -8.65
N CYS A 95 -18.99 6.31 -7.37
CA CYS A 95 -19.55 7.31 -6.48
C CYS A 95 -19.29 8.74 -6.98
N ASN A 96 -18.07 9.05 -7.43
CA ASN A 96 -17.77 10.35 -8.04
C ASN A 96 -18.65 10.61 -9.27
N ARG A 97 -18.83 9.61 -10.15
CA ARG A 97 -19.72 9.72 -11.32
C ARG A 97 -21.16 10.02 -10.91
N LEU A 98 -21.69 9.36 -9.88
CA LEU A 98 -23.02 9.58 -9.36
C LEU A 98 -23.14 10.98 -8.74
N LEU A 99 -22.20 11.39 -7.91
CA LEU A 99 -22.17 12.71 -7.29
C LEU A 99 -22.06 13.85 -8.31
N ARG A 100 -21.30 13.64 -9.40
CA ARG A 100 -21.24 14.62 -10.51
C ARG A 100 -22.57 14.79 -11.22
N ALA A 101 -23.33 13.70 -11.38
CA ALA A 101 -24.65 13.74 -11.99
C ALA A 101 -25.71 14.40 -11.10
N HIS A 102 -25.57 14.28 -9.77
CA HIS A 102 -26.51 14.77 -8.76
C HIS A 102 -25.87 15.73 -7.76
N TYR A 103 -24.98 16.59 -8.25
CA TYR A 103 -24.19 17.48 -7.38
C TYR A 103 -25.06 18.41 -6.51
N ARG A 104 -26.20 18.87 -7.04
CA ARG A 104 -27.12 19.76 -6.31
C ARG A 104 -27.77 19.03 -5.14
N GLU A 105 -28.33 17.86 -5.40
CA GLU A 105 -28.99 17.03 -4.39
C GLU A 105 -27.98 16.51 -3.36
N ALA A 106 -26.72 16.30 -3.79
CA ALA A 106 -25.61 15.97 -2.90
C ALA A 106 -25.08 17.17 -2.10
N GLY A 107 -25.57 18.39 -2.37
CA GLY A 107 -25.08 19.61 -1.71
C GLY A 107 -23.64 19.96 -2.07
N LEU A 108 -23.20 19.63 -3.28
CA LEU A 108 -21.87 19.94 -3.80
C LEU A 108 -21.95 20.98 -4.93
N PRO A 109 -20.93 21.81 -5.13
CA PRO A 109 -20.83 22.61 -6.35
C PRO A 109 -20.61 21.71 -7.57
N GLN A 110 -21.04 22.15 -8.76
CA GLN A 110 -20.89 21.38 -9.99
C GLN A 110 -19.41 20.98 -10.27
N SER A 111 -18.51 21.88 -9.95
CA SER A 111 -17.06 21.72 -10.15
C SER A 111 -16.30 21.35 -8.87
N PHE A 112 -16.95 20.63 -7.92
CA PHE A 112 -16.28 20.25 -6.69
C PHE A 112 -14.96 19.52 -6.97
N GLN A 113 -13.96 19.77 -6.14
CA GLN A 113 -12.65 19.12 -6.26
C GLN A 113 -12.49 17.98 -5.27
N ILE A 114 -11.68 17.00 -5.64
CA ILE A 114 -11.36 15.87 -4.78
C ILE A 114 -10.00 16.15 -4.15
N LEU A 115 -9.98 16.15 -2.81
CA LEU A 115 -8.73 16.24 -2.05
C LEU A 115 -8.00 14.92 -2.07
N ASP A 116 -6.73 14.94 -2.40
CA ASP A 116 -5.84 13.83 -2.12
C ASP A 116 -5.46 13.76 -0.63
N ILE A 117 -4.69 12.73 -0.24
CA ILE A 117 -4.29 12.49 1.15
C ILE A 117 -3.47 13.67 1.70
N ALA A 118 -2.59 14.26 0.88
CA ALA A 118 -1.73 15.37 1.28
C ALA A 118 -2.51 16.69 1.39
N ASP A 119 -3.42 16.94 0.46
CA ASP A 119 -4.31 18.10 0.48
C ASP A 119 -5.23 18.04 1.69
N GLN A 120 -5.84 16.88 1.97
CA GLN A 120 -6.67 16.65 3.15
C GLN A 120 -5.89 16.96 4.43
N LEU A 121 -4.68 16.44 4.57
CA LEU A 121 -3.83 16.70 5.73
C LEU A 121 -3.50 18.19 5.87
N SER A 122 -3.28 18.90 4.76
CA SER A 122 -2.99 20.33 4.74
C SER A 122 -4.20 21.15 5.22
N VAL A 123 -5.42 20.77 4.81
CA VAL A 123 -6.66 21.38 5.31
C VAL A 123 -6.80 21.16 6.81
N ILE A 124 -6.60 19.93 7.30
CA ILE A 124 -6.67 19.60 8.72
C ILE A 124 -5.67 20.41 9.54
N LYS A 125 -4.40 20.49 9.14
CA LYS A 125 -3.36 21.29 9.83
C LYS A 125 -3.76 22.76 9.94
N ARG A 126 -4.23 23.35 8.84
CA ARG A 126 -4.69 24.74 8.81
C ARG A 126 -5.87 24.96 9.75
N LEU A 127 -6.84 24.05 9.76
CA LEU A 127 -8.02 24.12 10.61
C LEU A 127 -7.65 23.99 12.09
N MET A 128 -6.83 23.02 12.46
CA MET A 128 -6.36 22.84 13.84
C MET A 128 -5.65 24.09 14.37
N LYS A 129 -4.82 24.72 13.54
CA LYS A 129 -4.18 25.99 13.89
C LYS A 129 -5.20 27.11 14.14
N LEU A 130 -6.24 27.20 13.32
CA LEU A 130 -7.33 28.20 13.52
C LEU A 130 -8.14 27.92 14.80
N MET A 131 -8.29 26.66 15.18
CA MET A 131 -9.00 26.24 16.40
C MET A 131 -8.11 26.29 17.66
N ASN A 132 -6.85 26.73 17.56
CA ASN A 132 -5.83 26.67 18.62
C ASN A 132 -5.71 25.27 19.25
N VAL A 133 -5.77 24.23 18.42
CA VAL A 133 -5.57 22.85 18.86
C VAL A 133 -4.07 22.55 18.89
N ASP A 134 -3.64 21.94 19.99
CA ASP A 134 -2.27 21.47 20.19
C ASP A 134 -2.01 20.27 19.28
N ASP A 135 -1.09 20.38 18.34
CA ASP A 135 -0.73 19.38 17.36
C ASP A 135 0.20 18.28 17.91
N GLU A 136 0.84 18.49 19.07
CA GLU A 136 1.54 17.43 19.79
C GLU A 136 0.54 16.49 20.49
N LYS A 137 -0.52 17.05 21.07
CA LYS A 137 -1.58 16.28 21.74
C LYS A 137 -2.55 15.62 20.76
N TYR A 138 -2.79 16.24 19.62
CA TYR A 138 -3.67 15.77 18.55
C TYR A 138 -2.92 15.79 17.21
N PRO A 139 -2.05 14.81 16.94
CA PRO A 139 -1.27 14.81 15.70
C PRO A 139 -2.19 14.86 14.47
N PRO A 140 -1.96 15.78 13.52
CA PRO A 140 -2.85 15.99 12.38
C PRO A 140 -3.15 14.73 11.57
N LYS A 141 -2.19 13.79 11.52
CA LYS A 141 -2.35 12.52 10.81
C LYS A 141 -3.27 11.56 11.58
N GLN A 142 -3.22 11.54 12.90
CA GLN A 142 -4.18 10.79 13.71
C GLN A 142 -5.60 11.36 13.56
N VAL A 143 -5.73 12.69 13.50
CA VAL A 143 -7.01 13.35 13.19
C VAL A 143 -7.52 12.93 11.81
N GLN A 144 -6.66 12.92 10.79
CA GLN A 144 -7.01 12.47 9.44
C GLN A 144 -7.49 11.01 9.45
N ASN A 145 -6.75 10.12 10.11
CA ASN A 145 -7.11 8.71 10.22
C ASN A 145 -8.44 8.52 10.95
N PHE A 146 -8.68 9.26 12.03
CA PHE A 146 -9.94 9.24 12.76
C PHE A 146 -11.13 9.68 11.88
N ILE A 147 -10.99 10.79 11.15
CA ILE A 147 -12.02 11.30 10.23
C ILE A 147 -12.33 10.26 9.15
N ASN A 148 -11.29 9.72 8.50
CA ASN A 148 -11.47 8.73 7.44
C ASN A 148 -12.11 7.44 7.98
N GLY A 149 -11.64 6.93 9.12
CA GLY A 149 -12.20 5.75 9.76
C GLY A 149 -13.68 5.93 10.14
N CYS A 150 -14.06 7.09 10.69
CA CYS A 150 -15.47 7.38 10.97
C CYS A 150 -16.31 7.41 9.67
N LYS A 151 -15.82 8.05 8.61
CA LYS A 151 -16.53 8.10 7.32
C LYS A 151 -16.65 6.70 6.69
N ASP A 152 -15.64 5.87 6.77
CA ASP A 152 -15.66 4.48 6.27
C ASP A 152 -16.64 3.58 7.03
N GLU A 153 -16.94 3.91 8.30
CA GLU A 153 -18.01 3.28 9.07
C GLU A 153 -19.40 3.90 8.80
N GLY A 154 -19.49 4.91 7.96
CA GLY A 154 -20.75 5.61 7.64
C GLY A 154 -21.15 6.66 8.65
N LEU A 155 -20.21 7.16 9.47
CA LEU A 155 -20.49 8.08 10.57
C LEU A 155 -20.10 9.51 10.21
N ARG A 156 -21.01 10.45 10.53
CA ARG A 156 -20.73 11.88 10.61
C ARG A 156 -20.29 12.25 12.03
N ALA A 157 -19.64 13.38 12.18
CA ALA A 157 -19.16 13.87 13.47
C ALA A 157 -20.20 13.80 14.59
N HIS A 158 -21.46 14.17 14.32
CA HIS A 158 -22.55 14.15 15.30
C HIS A 158 -22.96 12.73 15.76
N ALA A 159 -22.69 11.73 14.95
CA ALA A 159 -23.01 10.32 15.26
C ALA A 159 -21.86 9.57 15.95
N VAL A 160 -20.69 10.20 16.10
CA VAL A 160 -19.55 9.62 16.79
C VAL A 160 -19.78 9.68 18.30
N GLU A 161 -19.80 8.51 18.93
CA GLU A 161 -19.85 8.40 20.40
C GLU A 161 -18.51 8.86 20.99
N ALA A 162 -18.55 9.76 21.97
CA ALA A 162 -17.37 10.33 22.59
C ALA A 162 -17.53 10.31 24.11
N TYR A 163 -16.89 9.36 24.76
CA TYR A 163 -16.97 9.16 26.22
C TYR A 163 -15.78 9.76 26.98
N ASP A 164 -14.77 10.22 26.29
CA ASP A 164 -13.57 10.81 26.85
C ASP A 164 -13.24 12.18 26.22
N PRO A 165 -12.47 13.04 26.90
CA PRO A 165 -12.12 14.37 26.40
C PRO A 165 -11.33 14.36 25.08
N HIS A 166 -10.51 13.31 24.84
CA HIS A 166 -9.71 13.20 23.61
C HIS A 166 -10.63 12.96 22.42
N THR A 167 -11.50 11.94 22.49
CA THR A 167 -12.46 11.60 21.43
C THR A 167 -13.46 12.74 21.22
N THR A 168 -13.87 13.43 22.28
CA THR A 168 -14.73 14.64 22.17
C THR A 168 -14.05 15.70 21.33
N LYS A 169 -12.76 15.96 21.55
CA LYS A 169 -12.00 16.95 20.77
C LYS A 169 -11.79 16.51 19.33
N MET A 170 -11.49 15.24 19.08
CA MET A 170 -11.40 14.68 17.74
C MET A 170 -12.71 14.87 16.95
N ARG A 171 -13.85 14.64 17.60
CA ARG A 171 -15.18 14.86 17.03
C ARG A 171 -15.43 16.33 16.68
N GLU A 172 -15.02 17.28 17.55
CA GLU A 172 -15.11 18.72 17.27
C GLU A 172 -14.29 19.12 16.04
N ILE A 173 -13.07 18.57 15.91
CA ILE A 173 -12.21 18.83 14.75
C ILE A 173 -12.85 18.24 13.50
N PHE A 174 -13.42 17.05 13.57
CA PHE A 174 -14.13 16.39 12.47
C PHE A 174 -15.31 17.24 11.98
N ASP A 175 -16.16 17.71 12.89
CA ASP A 175 -17.30 18.59 12.55
C ASP A 175 -16.84 19.90 11.88
N ALA A 176 -15.78 20.50 12.41
CA ALA A 176 -15.19 21.70 11.82
C ALA A 176 -14.58 21.44 10.43
N TYR A 177 -13.95 20.27 10.24
CA TYR A 177 -13.39 19.83 8.97
C TYR A 177 -14.48 19.64 7.91
N ASP A 178 -15.56 18.93 8.22
CA ASP A 178 -16.68 18.72 7.29
C ASP A 178 -17.31 20.07 6.88
N LYS A 179 -17.50 20.98 7.83
CA LYS A 179 -17.98 22.34 7.55
C LYS A 179 -17.03 23.14 6.65
N GLN A 180 -15.71 22.98 6.85
CA GLN A 180 -14.72 23.65 6.00
C GLN A 180 -14.74 23.09 4.58
N CYS A 181 -14.73 21.76 4.42
CA CYS A 181 -14.84 21.12 3.11
C CYS A 181 -16.11 21.53 2.35
N GLN A 182 -17.23 21.64 3.07
CA GLN A 182 -18.49 22.10 2.48
C GLN A 182 -18.41 23.55 2.00
N ARG A 183 -17.75 24.45 2.74
CA ARG A 183 -17.54 25.87 2.33
C ARG A 183 -16.62 25.98 1.12
N ASP A 184 -15.54 25.17 1.12
CA ASP A 184 -14.53 25.18 0.06
C ASP A 184 -15.00 24.43 -1.20
N GLY A 185 -16.12 23.71 -1.12
CA GLY A 185 -16.65 22.93 -2.23
C GLY A 185 -15.76 21.75 -2.62
N VAL A 186 -15.14 21.11 -1.64
CA VAL A 186 -14.21 19.98 -1.83
C VAL A 186 -14.72 18.72 -1.13
N ALA A 187 -14.28 17.55 -1.59
CA ALA A 187 -14.57 16.26 -0.98
C ALA A 187 -13.30 15.42 -0.91
N ASP A 188 -13.03 14.79 0.23
CA ASP A 188 -11.99 13.76 0.33
C ASP A 188 -12.47 12.40 -0.22
N PHE A 189 -11.56 11.42 -0.30
CA PHE A 189 -11.91 10.10 -0.85
C PHE A 189 -13.01 9.40 -0.05
N ALA A 190 -12.94 9.41 1.28
CA ALA A 190 -13.95 8.80 2.14
C ALA A 190 -15.32 9.51 2.01
N GLU A 191 -15.28 10.83 1.81
CA GLU A 191 -16.48 11.64 1.59
C GLU A 191 -17.23 11.25 0.32
N LEU A 192 -16.53 10.86 -0.76
CA LEU A 192 -17.19 10.45 -2.00
C LEU A 192 -18.17 9.30 -1.76
N LEU A 193 -17.73 8.31 -1.01
CA LEU A 193 -18.56 7.14 -0.73
C LEU A 193 -19.66 7.46 0.28
N LEU A 194 -19.32 8.13 1.39
CA LEU A 194 -20.28 8.48 2.44
C LEU A 194 -21.40 9.39 1.90
N ARG A 195 -21.05 10.44 1.18
CA ARG A 195 -22.03 11.37 0.61
C ARG A 195 -22.91 10.74 -0.45
N CYS A 196 -22.34 9.84 -1.24
CA CYS A 196 -23.09 9.05 -2.21
C CYS A 196 -24.09 8.11 -1.52
N TYR A 197 -23.67 7.45 -0.44
CA TYR A 197 -24.55 6.62 0.39
C TYR A 197 -25.70 7.44 1.00
N GLU A 198 -25.38 8.56 1.67
CA GLU A 198 -26.37 9.46 2.27
C GLU A 198 -27.36 10.03 1.26
N LEU A 199 -26.88 10.37 0.05
CA LEU A 199 -27.75 10.84 -1.04
C LEU A 199 -28.77 9.77 -1.42
N LEU A 200 -28.33 8.55 -1.63
CA LEU A 200 -29.21 7.42 -1.97
C LEU A 200 -30.16 7.04 -0.81
N GLU A 201 -29.72 7.19 0.43
CA GLU A 201 -30.53 6.92 1.61
C GLU A 201 -31.65 7.97 1.76
N ARG A 202 -31.33 9.23 1.59
CA ARG A 202 -32.24 10.36 1.77
C ARG A 202 -33.20 10.55 0.61
N ASP A 203 -32.71 10.45 -0.64
CA ASP A 203 -33.51 10.73 -1.83
C ASP A 203 -34.04 9.43 -2.48
N ALA A 204 -35.33 9.17 -2.22
CA ALA A 204 -36.00 7.99 -2.76
C ALA A 204 -36.09 8.00 -4.30
N ASN A 205 -36.21 9.17 -4.94
CA ASN A 205 -36.35 9.27 -6.39
C ASN A 205 -35.03 8.91 -7.08
N ILE A 206 -33.92 9.45 -6.60
CA ILE A 206 -32.58 9.11 -7.11
C ILE A 206 -32.31 7.63 -6.88
N ARG A 207 -32.59 7.12 -5.69
CA ARG A 207 -32.43 5.71 -5.35
C ARG A 207 -33.23 4.82 -6.31
N GLN A 208 -34.54 5.09 -6.51
CA GLN A 208 -35.39 4.31 -7.42
C GLN A 208 -34.92 4.42 -8.87
N HIS A 209 -34.44 5.58 -9.31
CA HIS A 209 -33.84 5.74 -10.62
C HIS A 209 -32.70 4.74 -10.85
N TYR A 210 -31.75 4.64 -9.93
CA TYR A 210 -30.61 3.73 -10.06
C TYR A 210 -31.00 2.26 -9.83
N GLN A 211 -31.93 1.97 -8.93
CA GLN A 211 -32.49 0.63 -8.74
C GLN A 211 -33.24 0.13 -10.00
N SER A 212 -34.00 1.01 -10.66
CA SER A 212 -34.66 0.63 -11.91
C SER A 212 -33.69 0.47 -13.08
N ARG A 213 -32.58 1.20 -13.05
CA ARG A 213 -31.53 1.13 -14.06
C ARG A 213 -30.66 -0.12 -13.91
N PHE A 214 -30.13 -0.38 -12.71
CA PHE A 214 -29.16 -1.45 -12.46
C PHE A 214 -29.85 -2.73 -12.02
N LYS A 215 -30.37 -3.50 -12.98
CA LYS A 215 -30.99 -4.79 -12.69
C LYS A 215 -30.01 -5.86 -12.25
N TYR A 216 -28.74 -5.71 -12.63
CA TYR A 216 -27.64 -6.61 -12.28
C TYR A 216 -26.49 -5.79 -11.73
N ILE A 217 -26.06 -6.11 -10.52
CA ILE A 217 -24.91 -5.54 -9.85
C ILE A 217 -23.89 -6.66 -9.68
N LEU A 218 -22.72 -6.50 -10.30
CA LEU A 218 -21.63 -7.46 -10.24
C LEU A 218 -20.48 -6.87 -9.45
N VAL A 219 -19.95 -7.60 -8.48
CA VAL A 219 -18.89 -7.14 -7.59
C VAL A 219 -17.74 -8.12 -7.62
N ASP A 220 -16.55 -7.62 -7.96
CA ASP A 220 -15.29 -8.37 -7.89
C ASP A 220 -14.61 -8.15 -6.54
N GLU A 221 -13.82 -9.12 -6.09
CA GLU A 221 -13.08 -9.10 -4.82
C GLU A 221 -13.97 -8.69 -3.61
N PHE A 222 -15.17 -9.26 -3.54
CA PHE A 222 -16.19 -8.85 -2.57
C PHE A 222 -15.73 -8.95 -1.11
N GLN A 223 -14.80 -9.85 -0.79
CA GLN A 223 -14.21 -10.01 0.55
C GLN A 223 -13.44 -8.78 1.05
N ASP A 224 -13.00 -7.91 0.13
CA ASP A 224 -12.24 -6.71 0.48
C ASP A 224 -13.14 -5.49 0.75
N THR A 225 -14.47 -5.65 0.68
CA THR A 225 -15.41 -4.56 0.92
C THR A 225 -15.44 -4.15 2.40
N ASN A 226 -15.46 -2.82 2.67
CA ASN A 226 -15.75 -2.28 3.98
C ASN A 226 -17.26 -2.20 4.23
N ARG A 227 -17.66 -1.81 5.45
CA ARG A 227 -19.07 -1.71 5.83
C ARG A 227 -19.86 -0.76 4.95
N LEU A 228 -19.35 0.42 4.72
CA LEU A 228 -20.05 1.46 3.96
C LEU A 228 -20.21 1.08 2.49
N GLN A 229 -19.20 0.45 1.87
CA GLN A 229 -19.25 -0.08 0.52
C GLN A 229 -20.36 -1.13 0.38
N TYR A 230 -20.46 -2.03 1.34
CA TYR A 230 -21.53 -3.04 1.35
C TYR A 230 -22.91 -2.40 1.52
N GLN A 231 -23.08 -1.43 2.42
CA GLN A 231 -24.36 -0.72 2.59
C GLN A 231 -24.75 0.06 1.32
N TRP A 232 -23.79 0.68 0.65
CA TRP A 232 -24.02 1.37 -0.63
C TRP A 232 -24.53 0.39 -1.71
N LEU A 233 -23.89 -0.77 -1.85
CA LEU A 233 -24.35 -1.83 -2.77
C LEU A 233 -25.78 -2.29 -2.44
N LYS A 234 -26.08 -2.47 -1.15
CA LYS A 234 -27.39 -2.90 -0.66
C LYS A 234 -28.49 -1.89 -1.00
N LEU A 235 -28.20 -0.58 -0.87
CA LEU A 235 -29.14 0.47 -1.27
C LEU A 235 -29.40 0.45 -2.78
N LEU A 236 -28.39 0.25 -3.60
CA LEU A 236 -28.52 0.18 -5.06
C LEU A 236 -29.26 -1.06 -5.52
N ALA A 237 -29.04 -2.19 -4.88
CA ALA A 237 -29.75 -3.43 -5.22
C ALA A 237 -31.24 -3.35 -4.84
N GLY A 238 -31.59 -2.75 -3.72
CA GLY A 238 -32.96 -2.75 -3.23
C GLY A 238 -33.53 -4.17 -3.06
N GLN A 239 -34.85 -4.31 -3.24
CA GLN A 239 -35.55 -5.59 -3.03
C GLN A 239 -35.67 -6.45 -4.30
N GLY A 240 -35.37 -5.91 -5.48
CA GLY A 240 -35.74 -6.58 -6.75
C GLY A 240 -34.60 -6.82 -7.73
N ASN A 241 -33.41 -6.32 -7.45
CA ASN A 241 -32.26 -6.45 -8.34
C ASN A 241 -31.31 -7.55 -7.87
N CYS A 242 -30.59 -8.14 -8.81
CA CYS A 242 -29.68 -9.23 -8.51
C CYS A 242 -28.27 -8.72 -8.26
N MET A 243 -27.69 -9.17 -7.16
CA MET A 243 -26.28 -8.95 -6.88
C MET A 243 -25.50 -10.25 -7.08
N PHE A 244 -24.48 -10.18 -7.93
CA PHE A 244 -23.57 -11.26 -8.24
C PHE A 244 -22.20 -10.91 -7.63
N ALA A 245 -21.95 -11.46 -6.45
CA ALA A 245 -20.73 -11.20 -5.70
C ALA A 245 -19.72 -12.31 -5.98
N VAL A 246 -18.53 -11.91 -6.44
CA VAL A 246 -17.39 -12.82 -6.66
C VAL A 246 -16.32 -12.48 -5.64
N GLY A 247 -15.83 -13.47 -4.93
CA GLY A 247 -14.80 -13.24 -3.93
C GLY A 247 -14.22 -14.53 -3.37
N ASP A 248 -13.23 -14.35 -2.52
CA ASP A 248 -12.53 -15.41 -1.82
C ASP A 248 -12.25 -14.97 -0.37
N ASP A 249 -12.98 -15.54 0.57
CA ASP A 249 -12.80 -15.26 2.00
C ASP A 249 -11.38 -15.60 2.49
N ASP A 250 -10.73 -16.58 1.87
CA ASP A 250 -9.35 -16.96 2.17
C ASP A 250 -8.32 -15.97 1.61
N GLN A 251 -8.72 -15.04 0.73
CA GLN A 251 -7.88 -13.96 0.18
C GLN A 251 -8.17 -12.58 0.80
N SER A 252 -8.93 -12.52 1.89
CA SER A 252 -9.17 -11.26 2.59
C SER A 252 -7.96 -10.88 3.44
N ILE A 253 -7.12 -9.98 2.91
CA ILE A 253 -5.87 -9.52 3.51
C ILE A 253 -5.81 -8.01 3.71
N TYR A 254 -6.96 -7.31 3.61
CA TYR A 254 -7.07 -5.87 3.80
C TYR A 254 -7.90 -5.48 5.02
N GLY A 255 -7.91 -6.32 6.07
CA GLY A 255 -8.55 -6.02 7.35
C GLY A 255 -8.06 -4.70 7.95
N PHE A 256 -6.76 -4.42 7.86
CA PHE A 256 -6.13 -3.16 8.28
C PHE A 256 -6.62 -1.91 7.51
N ARG A 257 -7.31 -2.09 6.36
CA ARG A 257 -7.99 -1.03 5.58
C ARG A 257 -9.50 -1.01 5.80
N GLY A 258 -10.01 -1.73 6.80
CA GLY A 258 -11.43 -1.80 7.13
C GLY A 258 -12.23 -2.83 6.32
N ALA A 259 -11.58 -3.71 5.55
CA ALA A 259 -12.26 -4.82 4.89
C ALA A 259 -12.92 -5.75 5.92
N ARG A 260 -14.13 -6.22 5.60
CA ARG A 260 -14.91 -7.08 6.50
C ARG A 260 -15.30 -8.38 5.80
N VAL A 261 -14.63 -9.47 6.13
CA VAL A 261 -14.98 -10.82 5.64
C VAL A 261 -16.43 -11.17 5.98
N GLY A 262 -16.94 -10.66 7.10
CA GLY A 262 -18.34 -10.83 7.52
C GLY A 262 -19.37 -10.37 6.50
N ASN A 263 -19.03 -9.41 5.64
CA ASN A 263 -19.91 -8.93 4.58
C ASN A 263 -20.36 -10.07 3.64
N MET A 264 -19.55 -11.12 3.44
CA MET A 264 -19.93 -12.27 2.62
C MET A 264 -21.06 -13.09 3.26
N ARG A 265 -21.02 -13.26 4.57
CA ARG A 265 -22.09 -13.94 5.32
C ARG A 265 -23.35 -13.07 5.47
N ASP A 266 -23.16 -11.76 5.66
CA ASP A 266 -24.28 -10.82 5.70
C ASP A 266 -24.98 -10.76 4.34
N PHE A 267 -24.23 -10.80 3.25
CA PHE A 267 -24.76 -10.88 1.88
C PHE A 267 -25.64 -12.12 1.66
N GLU A 268 -25.17 -13.29 2.10
CA GLU A 268 -25.93 -14.53 2.01
C GLU A 268 -27.32 -14.40 2.68
N LYS A 269 -27.36 -13.77 3.86
CA LYS A 269 -28.60 -13.55 4.63
C LYS A 269 -29.47 -12.44 4.03
N ASP A 270 -28.88 -11.28 3.76
CA ASP A 270 -29.60 -10.07 3.32
C ASP A 270 -30.27 -10.26 1.95
N PHE A 271 -29.64 -11.03 1.06
CA PHE A 271 -30.15 -11.32 -0.29
C PHE A 271 -30.76 -12.71 -0.41
N SER A 272 -30.91 -13.44 0.70
CA SER A 272 -31.45 -14.81 0.72
C SER A 272 -30.81 -15.69 -0.37
N VAL A 273 -29.47 -15.63 -0.44
CA VAL A 273 -28.70 -16.30 -1.48
C VAL A 273 -28.87 -17.81 -1.38
N GLN A 274 -29.48 -18.40 -2.39
CA GLN A 274 -29.67 -19.86 -2.47
C GLN A 274 -28.56 -20.55 -3.26
N ASN A 275 -27.84 -19.78 -4.08
CA ASN A 275 -26.81 -20.27 -4.98
C ASN A 275 -25.43 -19.78 -4.57
N ILE A 276 -24.69 -20.66 -3.90
CA ILE A 276 -23.27 -20.49 -3.65
C ILE A 276 -22.54 -21.42 -4.62
N VAL A 277 -21.91 -20.83 -5.63
CA VAL A 277 -21.13 -21.60 -6.60
C VAL A 277 -19.66 -21.54 -6.21
N LYS A 278 -19.03 -22.70 -5.99
CA LYS A 278 -17.62 -22.80 -5.66
C LYS A 278 -16.79 -23.08 -6.91
N LEU A 279 -15.85 -22.19 -7.21
CA LEU A 279 -14.86 -22.34 -8.26
C LEU A 279 -13.54 -22.82 -7.61
N GLU A 280 -13.35 -24.14 -7.59
CA GLU A 280 -12.25 -24.80 -6.90
C GLU A 280 -11.16 -25.29 -7.86
N GLU A 281 -11.45 -25.42 -9.16
CA GLU A 281 -10.47 -25.77 -10.17
C GLU A 281 -9.54 -24.58 -10.44
N ASN A 282 -8.25 -24.78 -10.14
CA ASN A 282 -7.20 -23.80 -10.34
C ASN A 282 -6.48 -24.07 -11.66
N TYR A 283 -6.27 -22.99 -12.45
CA TYR A 283 -5.59 -23.03 -13.75
C TYR A 283 -4.21 -22.36 -13.73
N ARG A 284 -3.77 -21.90 -12.56
CA ARG A 284 -2.51 -21.17 -12.38
C ARG A 284 -1.39 -22.06 -11.89
N SER A 285 -1.65 -22.87 -10.88
CA SER A 285 -0.65 -23.59 -10.09
C SER A 285 -0.81 -25.10 -10.22
N HIS A 286 0.29 -25.83 -10.01
CA HIS A 286 0.33 -27.27 -9.86
C HIS A 286 -0.17 -27.74 -8.50
N SER A 287 -0.50 -29.05 -8.34
CA SER A 287 -1.13 -29.55 -7.11
C SER A 287 -0.23 -29.43 -5.88
N ASN A 288 1.10 -29.57 -6.00
CA ASN A 288 2.02 -29.42 -4.86
C ASN A 288 1.89 -28.04 -4.17
N ILE A 289 1.68 -26.96 -4.95
CA ILE A 289 1.47 -25.61 -4.42
C ILE A 289 0.09 -25.50 -3.78
N LEU A 290 -0.95 -26.05 -4.45
CA LEU A 290 -2.32 -26.00 -3.94
C LEU A 290 -2.49 -26.83 -2.66
N ASP A 291 -1.82 -27.97 -2.56
CA ASP A 291 -1.86 -28.80 -1.36
C ASP A 291 -1.23 -28.07 -0.16
N ALA A 292 -0.12 -27.39 -0.36
CA ALA A 292 0.49 -26.55 0.67
C ALA A 292 -0.43 -25.38 1.07
N ALA A 293 -1.03 -24.68 0.11
CA ALA A 293 -1.97 -23.58 0.35
C ALA A 293 -3.22 -24.07 1.09
N ASN A 294 -3.82 -25.20 0.66
CA ASN A 294 -4.98 -25.81 1.33
C ASN A 294 -4.64 -26.24 2.77
N ALA A 295 -3.45 -26.81 2.98
CA ALA A 295 -3.01 -27.25 4.30
C ALA A 295 -2.92 -26.06 5.26
N ILE A 296 -2.26 -24.95 4.86
CA ILE A 296 -2.07 -23.80 5.74
C ILE A 296 -3.38 -23.12 6.07
N ILE A 297 -4.26 -22.92 5.06
CA ILE A 297 -5.52 -22.21 5.26
C ILE A 297 -6.57 -23.04 6.01
N SER A 298 -6.43 -24.37 6.03
CA SER A 298 -7.34 -25.26 6.77
C SER A 298 -7.35 -25.02 8.28
N HIS A 299 -6.31 -24.39 8.82
CA HIS A 299 -6.19 -24.01 10.23
C HIS A 299 -7.02 -22.79 10.62
N ASN A 300 -7.60 -22.06 9.66
CA ASN A 300 -8.52 -20.96 9.93
C ASN A 300 -9.93 -21.49 10.21
N ASN A 301 -10.56 -21.00 11.29
CA ASN A 301 -11.85 -21.52 11.76
C ASN A 301 -13.06 -20.88 11.04
N ASN A 302 -12.95 -19.63 10.61
CA ASN A 302 -14.06 -18.83 10.09
C ASN A 302 -14.10 -18.79 8.57
N ARG A 303 -14.03 -19.94 7.91
CA ARG A 303 -14.05 -20.06 6.44
C ARG A 303 -15.42 -20.44 5.91
N LEU A 304 -15.73 -20.02 4.68
CA LEU A 304 -16.88 -20.51 3.90
C LEU A 304 -16.61 -21.90 3.28
N GLY A 305 -15.36 -22.34 3.32
CA GLY A 305 -14.90 -23.69 3.01
C GLY A 305 -14.89 -24.00 1.52
N LYS A 306 -13.68 -24.07 0.96
CA LYS A 306 -13.38 -24.58 -0.39
C LYS A 306 -12.00 -25.23 -0.35
N ASN A 307 -11.74 -26.11 -1.32
CA ASN A 307 -10.44 -26.72 -1.52
C ASN A 307 -10.02 -26.56 -2.98
N LEU A 308 -8.87 -25.97 -3.22
CA LEU A 308 -8.35 -25.82 -4.57
C LEU A 308 -7.77 -27.14 -5.07
N TRP A 309 -8.04 -27.43 -6.32
CA TRP A 309 -7.47 -28.57 -7.03
C TRP A 309 -7.14 -28.18 -8.47
N THR A 310 -6.30 -28.95 -9.14
CA THR A 310 -5.89 -28.71 -10.53
C THR A 310 -5.82 -30.00 -11.33
N SER A 311 -6.08 -29.89 -12.63
CA SER A 311 -5.84 -30.96 -13.60
C SER A 311 -4.42 -30.96 -14.17
N SER A 312 -3.58 -29.96 -13.83
CA SER A 312 -2.23 -29.78 -14.37
C SER A 312 -1.17 -30.71 -13.76
N GLY A 313 -1.55 -31.61 -12.83
CA GLY A 313 -0.63 -32.55 -12.20
C GLY A 313 0.19 -31.96 -11.05
N ALA A 314 1.15 -32.74 -10.55
CA ALA A 314 1.88 -32.40 -9.32
C ALA A 314 2.86 -31.21 -9.49
N GLY A 315 3.50 -31.11 -10.64
CA GLY A 315 4.58 -30.13 -10.83
C GLY A 315 5.83 -30.45 -10.00
N GLU A 316 6.70 -29.48 -9.86
CA GLU A 316 7.86 -29.59 -8.98
C GLU A 316 7.46 -29.48 -7.51
N PRO A 317 8.15 -30.21 -6.59
CA PRO A 317 7.95 -30.02 -5.16
C PRO A 317 8.26 -28.58 -4.72
N VAL A 318 7.51 -28.08 -3.74
CA VAL A 318 7.87 -26.83 -3.07
C VAL A 318 9.20 -27.03 -2.35
N ARG A 319 10.19 -26.21 -2.66
CA ARG A 319 11.52 -26.28 -2.06
C ARG A 319 11.56 -25.38 -0.82
N VAL A 320 12.13 -25.87 0.26
CA VAL A 320 12.37 -25.13 1.49
C VAL A 320 13.88 -25.09 1.71
N TYR A 321 14.40 -23.89 1.88
CA TYR A 321 15.79 -23.64 2.23
C TYR A 321 15.87 -23.09 3.65
N ASP A 322 16.59 -23.77 4.51
CA ASP A 322 16.84 -23.34 5.89
C ASP A 322 18.19 -22.61 5.92
N ALA A 323 18.12 -21.29 5.89
CA ALA A 323 19.27 -20.41 5.83
C ALA A 323 19.90 -20.22 7.22
N TYR A 324 21.21 -20.09 7.26
CA TYR A 324 21.94 -19.80 8.50
C TYR A 324 21.67 -18.37 9.02
N ASN A 325 21.49 -17.44 8.10
CA ASN A 325 21.13 -16.04 8.36
C ASN A 325 20.54 -15.40 7.09
N ASP A 326 20.12 -14.14 7.18
CA ASP A 326 19.53 -13.36 6.10
C ASP A 326 20.46 -13.18 4.88
N THR A 327 21.77 -13.09 5.12
CA THR A 327 22.79 -12.98 4.05
C THR A 327 22.92 -14.29 3.27
N ASP A 328 22.89 -15.42 3.97
CA ASP A 328 22.92 -16.77 3.38
C ASP A 328 21.63 -17.02 2.57
N GLU A 329 20.47 -16.62 3.10
CA GLU A 329 19.19 -16.67 2.39
C GLU A 329 19.27 -15.88 1.08
N ALA A 330 19.69 -14.61 1.17
CA ALA A 330 19.80 -13.74 0.00
C ALA A 330 20.78 -14.26 -1.05
N GLN A 331 21.92 -14.82 -0.63
CA GLN A 331 22.90 -15.42 -1.54
C GLN A 331 22.35 -16.66 -2.23
N PHE A 332 21.67 -17.55 -1.49
CA PHE A 332 20.99 -18.72 -2.07
C PHE A 332 19.98 -18.30 -3.14
N ILE A 333 19.13 -17.31 -2.84
CA ILE A 333 18.12 -16.81 -3.79
C ILE A 333 18.80 -16.27 -5.06
N VAL A 334 19.87 -15.48 -4.91
CA VAL A 334 20.63 -14.94 -6.05
C VAL A 334 21.20 -16.04 -6.93
N ASP A 335 21.78 -17.08 -6.33
CA ASP A 335 22.39 -18.17 -7.08
C ASP A 335 21.33 -19.02 -7.81
N GLU A 336 20.19 -19.30 -7.18
CA GLU A 336 19.04 -19.96 -7.81
C GLU A 336 18.48 -19.14 -8.99
N ILE A 337 18.34 -17.81 -8.83
CA ILE A 337 17.88 -16.91 -9.90
C ILE A 337 18.84 -16.96 -11.09
N LYS A 338 20.16 -16.90 -10.86
CA LYS A 338 21.16 -17.00 -11.92
C LYS A 338 21.05 -18.32 -12.67
N MET A 339 20.88 -19.43 -11.95
CA MET A 339 20.71 -20.76 -12.53
C MET A 339 19.46 -20.80 -13.42
N LEU A 340 18.30 -20.40 -12.91
CA LEU A 340 17.04 -20.35 -13.64
C LEU A 340 17.11 -19.43 -14.87
N HIS A 341 17.78 -18.30 -14.75
CA HIS A 341 17.97 -17.38 -15.88
C HIS A 341 18.89 -17.99 -16.96
N CYS A 342 19.95 -18.68 -16.57
CA CYS A 342 20.81 -19.44 -17.49
C CYS A 342 20.05 -20.57 -18.20
N GLU A 343 19.06 -21.17 -17.55
CA GLU A 343 18.17 -22.19 -18.13
C GLU A 343 17.07 -21.60 -19.03
N GLY A 344 16.99 -20.26 -19.15
CA GLY A 344 16.09 -19.55 -20.07
C GLY A 344 14.83 -18.97 -19.43
N THR A 345 14.73 -18.98 -18.10
CA THR A 345 13.64 -18.28 -17.41
C THR A 345 13.86 -16.77 -17.47
N SER A 346 12.87 -16.02 -17.95
CA SER A 346 12.92 -14.56 -17.97
C SER A 346 12.90 -13.99 -16.55
N LEU A 347 13.76 -13.01 -16.26
CA LEU A 347 13.78 -12.32 -14.96
C LEU A 347 12.43 -11.70 -14.63
N GLY A 348 11.68 -11.22 -15.62
CA GLY A 348 10.34 -10.65 -15.42
C GLY A 348 9.28 -11.67 -14.98
N GLU A 349 9.56 -12.97 -15.13
CA GLU A 349 8.71 -14.09 -14.70
C GLU A 349 9.07 -14.61 -13.29
N ILE A 350 10.06 -14.00 -12.64
CA ILE A 350 10.52 -14.35 -11.28
C ILE A 350 10.13 -13.27 -10.30
N ALA A 351 9.45 -13.63 -9.22
CA ALA A 351 9.12 -12.75 -8.12
C ALA A 351 9.84 -13.14 -6.83
N LEU A 352 10.29 -12.15 -6.11
CA LEU A 352 10.84 -12.26 -4.77
C LEU A 352 9.94 -11.52 -3.80
N LEU A 353 9.27 -12.27 -2.94
CA LEU A 353 8.26 -11.80 -2.01
C LEU A 353 8.80 -11.75 -0.59
N TYR A 354 8.43 -10.71 0.14
CA TYR A 354 8.77 -10.53 1.55
C TYR A 354 7.58 -9.94 2.31
N ARG A 355 7.55 -10.11 3.64
CA ARG A 355 6.43 -9.65 4.47
C ARG A 355 6.46 -8.16 4.71
N SER A 356 7.61 -7.59 5.06
CA SER A 356 7.79 -6.17 5.33
C SER A 356 8.82 -5.53 4.39
N ASN A 357 8.68 -4.21 4.19
CA ASN A 357 9.60 -3.47 3.34
C ASN A 357 11.03 -3.41 3.90
N ALA A 358 11.24 -3.58 5.19
CA ALA A 358 12.56 -3.61 5.80
C ALA A 358 13.41 -4.77 5.28
N GLN A 359 12.79 -5.94 5.07
CA GLN A 359 13.47 -7.15 4.56
C GLN A 359 14.05 -6.97 3.15
N SER A 360 13.53 -6.02 2.34
CA SER A 360 14.01 -5.87 0.96
C SER A 360 15.48 -5.45 0.86
N ARG A 361 16.03 -4.77 1.88
CA ARG A 361 17.39 -4.22 1.84
C ARG A 361 18.46 -5.27 1.55
N ILE A 362 18.47 -6.36 2.31
CA ILE A 362 19.49 -7.40 2.14
C ILE A 362 19.37 -8.07 0.78
N LEU A 363 18.14 -8.27 0.31
CA LEU A 363 17.84 -8.85 -0.99
C LEU A 363 18.26 -7.90 -2.12
N GLU A 364 17.95 -6.60 -2.00
CA GLU A 364 18.37 -5.57 -2.95
C GLU A 364 19.89 -5.50 -3.04
N GLN A 365 20.59 -5.49 -1.90
CA GLN A 365 22.05 -5.47 -1.84
C GLN A 365 22.69 -6.71 -2.50
N ALA A 366 22.13 -7.90 -2.25
CA ALA A 366 22.64 -9.14 -2.86
C ALA A 366 22.46 -9.12 -4.39
N LEU A 367 21.29 -8.66 -4.87
CA LEU A 367 21.00 -8.52 -6.29
C LEU A 367 21.90 -7.47 -6.96
N PHE A 368 22.13 -6.33 -6.29
CA PHE A 368 23.05 -5.30 -6.75
C PHE A 368 24.47 -5.85 -6.92
N ASN A 369 25.01 -6.49 -5.89
CA ASN A 369 26.35 -7.10 -5.93
C ASN A 369 26.47 -8.15 -7.05
N ALA A 370 25.39 -8.89 -7.30
CA ALA A 370 25.29 -9.88 -8.37
C ALA A 370 25.06 -9.29 -9.77
N LYS A 371 24.84 -7.98 -9.89
CA LYS A 371 24.50 -7.25 -11.13
C LYS A 371 23.22 -7.79 -11.80
N LEU A 372 22.26 -8.26 -11.02
CA LEU A 372 20.96 -8.69 -11.49
C LEU A 372 20.00 -7.49 -11.50
N PRO A 373 19.39 -7.14 -12.65
CA PRO A 373 18.44 -6.05 -12.69
C PRO A 373 17.15 -6.41 -11.97
N TYR A 374 16.69 -5.55 -11.08
CA TYR A 374 15.46 -5.74 -10.32
C TYR A 374 14.60 -4.48 -10.30
N ARG A 375 13.32 -4.66 -10.00
CA ARG A 375 12.34 -3.60 -9.82
C ARG A 375 11.53 -3.84 -8.56
N VAL A 376 11.46 -2.83 -7.69
CA VAL A 376 10.58 -2.88 -6.52
C VAL A 376 9.18 -2.44 -6.94
N TYR A 377 8.23 -3.36 -6.83
CA TYR A 377 6.85 -3.14 -7.23
C TYR A 377 6.04 -2.57 -6.05
N GLY A 378 5.39 -1.43 -6.30
CA GLY A 378 4.55 -0.78 -5.28
C GLY A 378 5.32 0.00 -4.20
N GLY A 379 6.63 0.17 -4.32
CA GLY A 379 7.46 0.88 -3.36
C GLY A 379 8.71 1.53 -3.97
N LEU A 380 9.43 2.26 -3.12
CA LEU A 380 10.75 2.77 -3.41
C LEU A 380 11.81 1.77 -2.93
N ARG A 381 12.97 1.72 -3.62
CA ARG A 381 14.12 0.97 -3.15
C ARG A 381 14.53 1.44 -1.75
N PHE A 382 15.21 0.58 -1.00
CA PHE A 382 15.57 0.85 0.38
C PHE A 382 16.20 2.23 0.58
N PHE A 383 17.29 2.53 -0.14
CA PHE A 383 17.99 3.81 -0.01
C PHE A 383 17.26 5.01 -0.67
N GLU A 384 16.17 4.77 -1.39
CA GLU A 384 15.32 5.84 -1.95
C GLU A 384 14.19 6.25 -1.02
N ARG A 385 13.88 5.48 0.02
CA ARG A 385 12.81 5.76 0.99
C ARG A 385 13.06 7.06 1.73
N ALA A 386 12.00 7.80 2.00
CA ALA A 386 12.10 9.14 2.57
C ALA A 386 12.79 9.15 3.94
N GLU A 387 12.42 8.22 4.83
CA GLU A 387 13.00 8.05 6.15
C GLU A 387 14.50 7.74 6.10
N ILE A 388 14.90 6.89 5.15
CA ILE A 388 16.32 6.54 4.94
C ILE A 388 17.08 7.75 4.39
N LYS A 389 16.53 8.46 3.40
CA LYS A 389 17.14 9.69 2.88
C LYS A 389 17.28 10.78 3.94
N HIS A 390 16.35 10.84 4.90
CA HIS A 390 16.47 11.77 6.04
C HIS A 390 17.62 11.35 6.98
N ALA A 391 17.69 10.06 7.36
CA ALA A 391 18.78 9.56 8.21
C ALA A 391 20.16 9.74 7.54
N LEU A 392 20.28 9.36 6.26
CA LEU A 392 21.51 9.58 5.48
C LEU A 392 21.89 11.06 5.38
N ALA A 393 20.93 11.97 5.29
CA ALA A 393 21.21 13.40 5.27
C ALA A 393 21.82 13.89 6.60
N TYR A 394 21.36 13.39 7.75
CA TYR A 394 22.02 13.65 9.04
C TYR A 394 23.43 13.06 9.08
N MET A 395 23.64 11.84 8.63
CA MET A 395 24.96 11.21 8.55
C MET A 395 25.90 12.00 7.62
N ARG A 396 25.40 12.53 6.49
CA ARG A 396 26.16 13.41 5.58
C ARG A 396 26.57 14.71 6.26
N LEU A 397 25.71 15.31 7.09
CA LEU A 397 26.05 16.50 7.87
C LEU A 397 27.07 16.21 8.99
N ILE A 398 27.06 15.01 9.56
CA ILE A 398 28.10 14.55 10.49
C ILE A 398 29.45 14.43 9.76
N ALA A 399 29.46 13.83 8.55
CA ALA A 399 30.66 13.71 7.74
C ALA A 399 31.16 15.07 7.21
N ASN A 400 30.24 15.91 6.76
CA ASN A 400 30.52 17.24 6.22
C ASN A 400 29.35 18.21 6.49
N ALA A 401 29.46 19.01 7.51
CA ALA A 401 28.43 19.98 7.87
C ALA A 401 28.16 21.05 6.79
N ASN A 402 29.11 21.24 5.84
CA ASN A 402 28.94 22.17 4.72
C ASN A 402 28.18 21.56 3.52
N ASP A 403 27.58 20.39 3.66
CA ASP A 403 26.71 19.80 2.62
C ASP A 403 25.34 20.49 2.60
N ASP A 404 25.22 21.52 1.77
CA ASP A 404 24.01 22.33 1.65
C ASP A 404 22.80 21.50 1.20
N THR A 405 22.98 20.45 0.40
CA THR A 405 21.90 19.58 -0.05
C THR A 405 21.33 18.75 1.09
N ALA A 406 22.21 18.16 1.89
CA ALA A 406 21.80 17.41 3.08
C ALA A 406 21.16 18.34 4.12
N LEU A 407 21.74 19.53 4.33
CA LEU A 407 21.22 20.54 5.24
C LEU A 407 19.81 20.97 4.86
N LEU A 408 19.58 21.34 3.61
CA LEU A 408 18.26 21.77 3.13
C LEU A 408 17.19 20.68 3.27
N ARG A 409 17.58 19.42 3.21
CA ARG A 409 16.67 18.29 3.40
C ARG A 409 16.18 18.16 4.84
N VAL A 410 17.02 18.40 5.84
CA VAL A 410 16.74 18.06 7.24
C VAL A 410 16.71 19.24 8.22
N ILE A 411 17.03 20.45 7.80
CA ILE A 411 17.07 21.61 8.69
C ILE A 411 15.75 21.83 9.45
N ASN A 412 14.62 21.54 8.81
CA ASN A 412 13.28 21.61 9.41
C ASN A 412 12.54 20.25 9.38
N PHE A 413 13.28 19.16 9.33
CA PHE A 413 12.71 17.82 9.41
C PHE A 413 13.48 16.95 10.42
N PRO A 414 12.84 16.45 11.50
CA PRO A 414 11.49 16.80 11.97
C PRO A 414 11.27 18.30 12.20
N THR A 415 10.01 18.73 12.31
CA THR A 415 9.65 20.16 12.39
C THR A 415 10.34 20.87 13.57
N ARG A 416 11.08 21.96 13.28
CA ARG A 416 11.83 22.77 14.27
C ARG A 416 11.42 24.24 14.27
N GLY A 417 10.29 24.59 13.64
CA GLY A 417 9.83 25.97 13.54
C GLY A 417 10.65 26.85 12.60
N ILE A 418 11.46 26.26 11.71
CA ILE A 418 12.24 26.98 10.70
C ILE A 418 11.37 27.12 9.44
N GLY A 419 10.78 28.30 9.25
CA GLY A 419 9.92 28.59 8.11
C GLY A 419 10.71 28.88 6.82
N ALA A 420 10.03 28.84 5.68
CA ALA A 420 10.60 29.11 4.36
C ALA A 420 11.36 30.45 4.30
N ARG A 421 10.78 31.51 4.89
CA ARG A 421 11.41 32.84 4.93
C ARG A 421 12.77 32.85 5.66
N SER A 422 12.88 32.09 6.76
CA SER A 422 14.16 32.00 7.49
C SER A 422 15.21 31.26 6.67
N LEU A 423 14.78 30.26 5.92
CA LEU A 423 15.66 29.50 5.03
C LEU A 423 16.11 30.33 3.84
N GLU A 424 15.22 31.06 3.18
CA GLU A 424 15.54 32.01 2.11
C GLU A 424 16.58 33.05 2.56
N GLN A 425 16.41 33.62 3.75
CA GLN A 425 17.35 34.57 4.32
C GLN A 425 18.74 33.94 4.58
N LEU A 426 18.78 32.67 5.02
CA LEU A 426 20.07 31.97 5.16
C LEU A 426 20.75 31.74 3.83
N GLN A 427 20.00 31.35 2.80
CA GLN A 427 20.52 31.16 1.45
C GLN A 427 21.02 32.47 0.83
N GLU A 428 20.31 33.58 1.05
CA GLU A 428 20.75 34.92 0.59
C GLU A 428 22.09 35.33 1.22
N VAL A 429 22.24 35.11 2.54
CA VAL A 429 23.49 35.40 3.24
C VAL A 429 24.62 34.49 2.76
N ALA A 430 24.37 33.20 2.62
CA ALA A 430 25.33 32.26 2.10
C ALA A 430 25.86 32.68 0.72
N ARG A 431 24.96 33.12 -0.17
CA ARG A 431 25.33 33.66 -1.50
C ARG A 431 26.12 34.96 -1.39
N ALA A 432 25.69 35.89 -0.54
CA ALA A 432 26.35 37.21 -0.39
C ALA A 432 27.76 37.07 0.19
N GLU A 433 27.96 36.14 1.15
CA GLU A 433 29.24 35.89 1.82
C GLU A 433 30.08 34.81 1.10
N ASN A 434 29.55 34.21 0.01
CA ASN A 434 30.22 33.13 -0.73
C ASN A 434 30.66 31.97 0.18
N CYS A 435 29.77 31.56 1.10
CA CYS A 435 29.99 30.47 2.03
C CYS A 435 28.83 29.44 2.00
N SER A 436 28.98 28.31 2.70
CA SER A 436 27.88 27.32 2.83
C SER A 436 26.74 27.88 3.69
N ILE A 437 25.54 27.29 3.53
CA ILE A 437 24.37 27.63 4.35
C ILE A 437 24.67 27.34 5.83
N TRP A 438 25.42 26.29 6.11
CA TRP A 438 25.90 25.96 7.44
C TRP A 438 26.76 27.09 8.05
N GLN A 439 27.76 27.60 7.30
CA GLN A 439 28.59 28.68 7.76
C GLN A 439 27.79 29.99 7.98
N ALA A 440 26.84 30.27 7.07
CA ALA A 440 25.93 31.40 7.24
C ALA A 440 25.07 31.26 8.50
N ALA A 441 24.59 30.03 8.81
CA ALA A 441 23.83 29.75 10.03
C ALA A 441 24.67 29.99 11.29
N ILE A 442 25.91 29.50 11.32
CA ILE A 442 26.84 29.73 12.44
C ILE A 442 27.11 31.22 12.63
N ASN A 443 27.45 31.94 11.57
CA ASN A 443 27.77 33.38 11.63
C ASN A 443 26.58 34.19 12.15
N LYS A 444 25.34 33.80 11.77
CA LYS A 444 24.13 34.48 12.24
C LYS A 444 23.81 34.19 13.71
N VAL A 445 23.98 32.95 14.16
CA VAL A 445 23.80 32.57 15.56
C VAL A 445 24.83 33.31 16.43
N GLY A 446 26.11 33.39 16.00
CA GLY A 446 27.18 34.10 16.72
C GLY A 446 26.98 35.61 16.84
N ASN A 447 26.32 36.25 15.88
CA ASN A 447 26.12 37.69 15.82
C ASN A 447 24.80 38.18 16.44
N GLY A 448 23.93 37.29 16.94
CA GLY A 448 22.65 37.63 17.59
C GLY A 448 21.61 38.33 16.68
N LYS A 449 21.84 38.39 15.37
CA LYS A 449 21.06 39.24 14.45
C LYS A 449 19.94 38.56 13.66
N LEU A 450 19.89 37.24 13.60
CA LEU A 450 18.76 36.48 13.00
C LEU A 450 18.94 34.96 13.29
N GLY A 451 18.51 34.51 14.41
CA GLY A 451 18.36 33.11 14.70
C GLY A 451 17.09 32.94 15.50
N GLY A 452 16.02 32.49 14.86
CA GLY A 452 14.93 31.93 15.65
C GLY A 452 15.47 30.72 16.41
N LYS A 453 14.92 30.42 17.59
CA LYS A 453 15.32 29.28 18.46
C LYS A 453 15.50 27.96 17.66
N GLY A 454 14.82 27.80 16.52
CA GLY A 454 14.94 26.64 15.66
C GLY A 454 16.31 26.49 14.98
N ILE A 455 16.88 27.57 14.42
CA ILE A 455 18.20 27.53 13.75
C ILE A 455 19.30 27.31 14.79
N GLU A 456 19.23 28.00 15.94
CA GLU A 456 20.17 27.80 17.04
C GLU A 456 20.15 26.35 17.53
N GLY A 457 18.95 25.80 17.75
CA GLY A 457 18.76 24.41 18.15
C GLY A 457 19.30 23.42 17.11
N PHE A 458 19.09 23.66 15.82
CA PHE A 458 19.60 22.81 14.75
C PHE A 458 21.16 22.86 14.68
N VAL A 459 21.76 24.05 14.78
CA VAL A 459 23.20 24.18 14.79
C VAL A 459 23.80 23.47 16.01
N ALA A 460 23.20 23.63 17.19
CA ALA A 460 23.64 22.93 18.40
C ALA A 460 23.54 21.40 18.25
N LEU A 461 22.43 20.91 17.68
CA LEU A 461 22.22 19.49 17.43
C LEU A 461 23.30 18.89 16.52
N ILE A 462 23.56 19.49 15.36
CA ILE A 462 24.58 18.96 14.44
C ILE A 462 25.97 19.01 15.06
N ARG A 463 26.33 20.07 15.78
CA ARG A 463 27.62 20.12 16.50
C ARG A 463 27.73 19.01 17.53
N GLN A 464 26.70 18.80 18.33
CA GLN A 464 26.66 17.72 19.31
C GLN A 464 26.84 16.34 18.65
N MET A 465 26.13 16.09 17.52
CA MET A 465 26.29 14.84 16.77
C MET A 465 27.73 14.66 16.26
N VAL A 466 28.34 15.71 15.69
CA VAL A 466 29.73 15.68 15.20
C VAL A 466 30.70 15.37 16.34
N ASP A 467 30.55 16.04 17.51
CA ASP A 467 31.41 15.82 18.68
C ASP A 467 31.27 14.38 19.21
N GLN A 468 30.06 13.82 19.22
CA GLN A 468 29.81 12.46 19.73
C GLN A 468 30.15 11.37 18.70
N ALA A 469 30.20 11.69 17.42
CA ALA A 469 30.57 10.76 16.36
C ALA A 469 32.06 10.41 16.34
N TYR A 470 32.88 11.07 17.15
CA TYR A 470 34.33 10.80 17.19
C TYR A 470 34.61 9.51 17.96
N GLY A 471 35.24 8.54 17.28
CA GLY A 471 35.73 7.29 17.92
C GLY A 471 34.64 6.23 18.15
N ILE A 472 33.44 6.36 17.54
CA ILE A 472 32.39 5.34 17.58
C ILE A 472 32.28 4.62 16.23
N SER A 473 31.81 3.37 16.24
CA SER A 473 31.63 2.58 15.03
C SER A 473 30.58 3.17 14.07
N LEU A 474 30.61 2.78 12.80
CA LEU A 474 29.64 3.22 11.80
C LEU A 474 28.19 2.91 12.21
N SER A 475 27.95 1.75 12.82
CA SER A 475 26.63 1.37 13.33
C SER A 475 26.17 2.26 14.48
N GLU A 476 27.04 2.53 15.46
CA GLU A 476 26.75 3.43 16.57
C GLU A 476 26.52 4.88 16.08
N LEU A 477 27.26 5.31 15.05
CA LEU A 477 27.07 6.61 14.41
C LEU A 477 25.71 6.68 13.69
N THR A 478 25.30 5.61 13.03
CA THR A 478 23.99 5.53 12.37
C THR A 478 22.87 5.60 13.40
N GLU A 479 22.98 4.84 14.50
CA GLU A 479 22.03 4.88 15.62
C GLU A 479 21.99 6.26 16.30
N LEU A 480 23.14 6.90 16.50
CA LEU A 480 23.25 8.26 17.00
C LEU A 480 22.49 9.25 16.10
N ALA A 481 22.70 9.18 14.79
CA ALA A 481 22.04 10.06 13.83
C ALA A 481 20.52 9.87 13.84
N ILE A 482 20.02 8.63 13.93
CA ILE A 482 18.61 8.31 13.98
C ILE A 482 17.97 8.78 15.30
N SER A 483 18.57 8.45 16.44
CA SER A 483 18.01 8.75 17.76
C SER A 483 18.02 10.25 18.07
N GLN A 484 19.14 10.94 17.85
CA GLN A 484 19.25 12.36 18.19
C GLN A 484 18.54 13.29 17.21
N SER A 485 18.36 12.88 15.96
CA SER A 485 17.60 13.68 14.97
C SER A 485 16.13 13.89 15.34
N GLY A 486 15.58 13.01 16.18
CA GLY A 486 14.15 12.97 16.51
C GLY A 486 13.30 12.29 15.42
N LEU A 487 13.92 11.54 14.48
CA LEU A 487 13.21 10.83 13.41
C LEU A 487 12.28 9.77 13.98
N VAL A 488 12.72 8.98 14.97
CA VAL A 488 11.89 7.94 15.61
C VAL A 488 10.64 8.56 16.21
N ALA A 489 10.79 9.56 17.09
CA ALA A 489 9.67 10.24 17.72
C ALA A 489 8.71 10.91 16.69
N HIS A 490 9.26 11.35 15.55
CA HIS A 490 8.45 11.88 14.46
C HIS A 490 7.60 10.79 13.79
N TYR A 491 8.20 9.63 13.52
CA TYR A 491 7.50 8.54 12.84
C TYR A 491 6.59 7.72 13.76
N GLU A 492 6.82 7.63 15.07
CA GLU A 492 5.89 7.03 16.04
C GLU A 492 4.47 7.60 15.95
N ASN A 493 4.35 8.85 15.51
CA ASN A 493 3.07 9.52 15.30
C ASN A 493 2.53 9.39 13.85
N ASP A 494 3.17 8.60 13.00
CA ASP A 494 2.75 8.38 11.60
C ASP A 494 1.96 7.06 11.48
N LYS A 495 1.01 6.98 10.55
CA LYS A 495 0.21 5.76 10.28
C LYS A 495 1.07 4.61 9.73
N GLU A 496 2.11 4.94 8.97
CA GLU A 496 3.12 4.00 8.47
C GLU A 496 4.39 4.06 9.34
N GLY A 497 4.24 4.49 10.59
CA GLY A 497 5.37 4.81 11.45
C GLY A 497 6.19 3.58 11.82
N GLU A 498 5.54 2.47 12.06
CA GLU A 498 6.19 1.19 12.37
C GLU A 498 7.08 0.73 11.23
N ASP A 499 6.55 0.63 10.01
CA ASP A 499 7.32 0.27 8.82
C ASP A 499 8.53 1.20 8.62
N ARG A 500 8.36 2.49 8.89
CA ARG A 500 9.44 3.48 8.76
C ARG A 500 10.49 3.36 9.85
N ILE A 501 10.07 3.04 11.07
CA ILE A 501 10.99 2.77 12.19
C ILE A 501 11.74 1.46 11.96
N GLU A 502 11.08 0.42 11.46
CA GLU A 502 11.75 -0.81 11.02
C GLU A 502 12.80 -0.52 9.94
N ASN A 503 12.47 0.30 8.94
CA ASN A 503 13.43 0.73 7.92
C ASN A 503 14.63 1.48 8.51
N LEU A 504 14.41 2.33 9.51
CA LEU A 504 15.51 3.04 10.20
C LEU A 504 16.39 2.07 11.01
N ASN A 505 15.79 1.07 11.67
CA ASN A 505 16.56 0.03 12.39
C ASN A 505 17.35 -0.82 11.38
N GLU A 506 16.75 -1.13 10.23
CA GLU A 506 17.41 -1.85 9.15
C GLU A 506 18.59 -1.07 8.55
N LEU A 507 18.57 0.27 8.58
CA LEU A 507 19.72 1.10 8.20
C LEU A 507 20.91 0.90 9.16
N VAL A 508 20.66 0.69 10.45
CA VAL A 508 21.71 0.35 11.43
C VAL A 508 22.32 -1.02 11.09
N THR A 509 21.47 -2.01 10.77
CA THR A 509 21.92 -3.34 10.33
C THR A 509 22.73 -3.26 9.04
N ALA A 510 22.35 -2.39 8.10
CA ALA A 510 23.11 -2.11 6.89
C ALA A 510 24.52 -1.61 7.19
N ALA A 511 24.65 -0.69 8.13
CA ALA A 511 25.94 -0.14 8.56
C ALA A 511 26.86 -1.20 9.19
N VAL A 512 26.28 -2.12 10.01
CA VAL A 512 27.01 -3.28 10.56
C VAL A 512 27.51 -4.19 9.45
N SER A 513 26.62 -4.55 8.51
CA SER A 513 26.93 -5.47 7.40
C SER A 513 28.00 -4.89 6.48
N PHE A 514 27.93 -3.59 6.20
CA PHE A 514 28.93 -2.88 5.38
C PHE A 514 30.33 -2.94 6.02
N THR A 515 30.43 -2.68 7.32
CA THR A 515 31.69 -2.77 8.06
C THR A 515 32.29 -4.18 8.02
N ASN A 516 31.45 -5.22 8.16
CA ASN A 516 31.92 -6.62 8.17
C ASN A 516 32.39 -7.08 6.78
N GLN A 517 31.82 -6.58 5.68
CA GLN A 517 32.24 -6.95 4.32
C GLN A 517 33.60 -6.33 3.94
N ASP A 518 33.87 -5.09 4.34
CA ASP A 518 35.15 -4.44 4.05
C ASP A 518 36.31 -5.09 4.81
N PHE A 519 36.14 -5.51 6.05
CA PHE A 519 37.16 -6.23 6.80
C PHE A 519 37.42 -7.67 6.30
N GLY A 520 36.44 -8.31 5.65
CA GLY A 520 36.59 -9.65 5.06
C GLY A 520 37.46 -9.68 3.80
N ASN A 521 37.54 -8.61 3.04
CA ASN A 521 38.27 -8.55 1.76
C ASN A 521 39.73 -8.07 1.87
N HIS A 522 40.17 -7.56 3.03
CA HIS A 522 41.53 -7.01 3.20
C HIS A 522 42.58 -7.97 3.77
N HIS A 523 42.34 -9.30 3.79
CA HIS A 523 43.35 -10.27 4.25
C HIS A 523 44.51 -10.54 3.27
N ASN A 524 44.64 -9.82 2.14
CA ASN A 524 45.69 -10.07 1.16
C ASN A 524 46.32 -8.83 0.49
N VAL A 525 46.51 -7.71 1.17
CA VAL A 525 47.44 -6.67 0.66
C VAL A 525 48.11 -5.94 1.82
N ASP A 526 49.42 -6.01 1.81
CA ASP A 526 50.49 -5.25 2.50
C ASP A 526 50.20 -4.41 3.78
N SER A 527 51.01 -4.69 4.77
CA SER A 527 51.05 -4.28 6.15
C SER A 527 51.27 -2.77 6.46
N ASP A 528 50.77 -1.84 5.64
CA ASP A 528 50.94 -0.41 5.89
C ASP A 528 49.63 0.44 5.92
N ALA A 529 48.46 -0.18 5.91
CA ALA A 529 47.15 0.51 5.85
C ALA A 529 46.36 0.36 7.17
N ASN A 530 46.98 0.55 8.32
CA ASN A 530 46.30 0.50 9.63
C ASN A 530 45.70 1.84 10.08
N ASN A 531 45.25 2.72 9.15
CA ASN A 531 44.65 4.00 9.50
C ASN A 531 43.57 4.44 8.51
N SER A 532 42.65 3.53 8.09
CA SER A 532 41.39 4.02 7.56
C SER A 532 40.59 4.60 8.74
N SER A 533 40.46 5.92 8.80
CA SER A 533 39.70 6.58 9.85
C SER A 533 38.23 6.18 9.74
N GLU A 534 37.51 6.12 10.85
CA GLU A 534 36.06 5.84 10.89
C GLU A 534 35.27 6.84 10.02
N GLN A 535 35.80 8.03 9.78
CA GLN A 535 35.28 9.01 8.83
C GLN A 535 35.40 8.55 7.37
N ASP A 536 36.44 7.76 7.03
CA ASP A 536 36.55 7.18 5.68
C ASP A 536 35.51 6.08 5.48
N LEU A 537 35.20 5.27 6.49
CA LEU A 537 34.13 4.28 6.45
C LEU A 537 32.76 4.90 6.28
N LEU A 538 32.46 5.98 7.00
CA LEU A 538 31.22 6.73 6.84
C LEU A 538 31.07 7.27 5.40
N THR A 539 32.13 7.87 4.86
CA THR A 539 32.14 8.41 3.49
C THR A 539 31.95 7.30 2.45
N GLN A 540 32.57 6.14 2.64
CA GLN A 540 32.41 4.97 1.78
C GLN A 540 30.99 4.42 1.84
N PHE A 541 30.40 4.29 3.03
CA PHE A 541 29.02 3.85 3.22
C PHE A 541 28.02 4.81 2.55
N LEU A 542 28.18 6.11 2.72
CA LEU A 542 27.34 7.12 2.08
C LEU A 542 27.46 7.09 0.55
N SER A 543 28.67 6.82 0.04
CA SER A 543 28.89 6.63 -1.40
C SER A 543 28.22 5.37 -1.93
N HIS A 544 28.34 4.26 -1.19
CA HIS A 544 27.66 2.99 -1.50
C HIS A 544 26.14 3.19 -1.56
N ALA A 545 25.56 3.79 -0.51
CA ALA A 545 24.12 4.07 -0.46
C ALA A 545 23.65 4.95 -1.64
N SER A 546 24.46 5.91 -2.06
CA SER A 546 24.16 6.78 -3.20
C SER A 546 24.23 6.05 -4.55
N LEU A 547 25.19 5.14 -4.71
CA LEU A 547 25.34 4.32 -5.91
C LEU A 547 24.20 3.30 -6.03
N GLU A 548 23.88 2.62 -4.95
CA GLU A 548 22.78 1.65 -4.91
C GLU A 548 21.42 2.33 -5.19
N ALA A 549 21.23 3.57 -4.71
CA ALA A 549 20.07 4.37 -5.06
C ALA A 549 20.04 4.79 -6.56
N GLY A 550 21.19 4.92 -7.24
CA GLY A 550 21.30 5.54 -8.58
C GLY A 550 21.25 4.60 -9.78
N GLU A 551 21.82 3.41 -9.71
CA GLU A 551 22.30 2.73 -10.91
C GLU A 551 21.47 1.57 -11.50
N HIS A 552 20.50 0.96 -10.81
CA HIS A 552 19.95 -0.33 -11.25
C HIS A 552 18.44 -0.48 -11.29
N GLN A 553 17.67 0.60 -11.40
CA GLN A 553 16.27 0.45 -11.82
C GLN A 553 16.25 0.17 -13.32
N ALA A 554 15.84 -1.06 -13.70
CA ALA A 554 15.59 -1.34 -15.11
C ALA A 554 14.56 -0.35 -15.64
N ASP A 555 14.90 0.37 -16.71
CA ASP A 555 13.99 1.27 -17.41
C ASP A 555 12.68 0.55 -17.78
N VAL A 556 11.61 1.31 -17.91
CA VAL A 556 10.33 0.77 -18.35
C VAL A 556 10.53 0.08 -19.71
N GLY A 557 10.42 -1.26 -19.71
CA GLY A 557 10.62 -2.09 -20.91
C GLY A 557 11.85 -3.02 -20.86
N HIS A 558 12.75 -2.88 -19.88
CA HIS A 558 13.81 -3.85 -19.67
C HIS A 558 13.35 -5.01 -18.77
N GLU A 559 13.87 -6.18 -19.07
CA GLU A 559 13.63 -7.40 -18.28
C GLU A 559 14.28 -7.28 -16.89
N ALA A 560 13.50 -7.46 -15.83
CA ALA A 560 13.97 -7.30 -14.46
C ALA A 560 13.19 -8.17 -13.48
N LEU A 561 13.87 -8.65 -12.44
CA LEU A 561 13.27 -9.36 -11.32
C LEU A 561 12.24 -8.49 -10.60
N GLN A 562 11.15 -9.10 -10.10
CA GLN A 562 10.08 -8.38 -9.42
C GLN A 562 10.20 -8.58 -7.90
N LEU A 563 10.49 -7.51 -7.18
CA LEU A 563 10.54 -7.48 -5.72
C LEU A 563 9.29 -6.81 -5.17
N MET A 564 8.62 -7.41 -4.20
CA MET A 564 7.43 -6.83 -3.60
C MET A 564 7.06 -7.47 -2.27
N THR A 565 6.25 -6.77 -1.49
CA THR A 565 5.62 -7.40 -0.34
C THR A 565 4.57 -8.42 -0.78
N VAL A 566 4.30 -9.44 0.05
CA VAL A 566 3.23 -10.42 -0.21
C VAL A 566 1.88 -9.74 -0.43
N HIS A 567 1.58 -8.65 0.29
CA HIS A 567 0.34 -7.89 0.06
C HIS A 567 0.26 -7.28 -1.35
N ALA A 568 1.39 -6.79 -1.88
CA ALA A 568 1.43 -6.18 -3.21
C ALA A 568 1.34 -7.21 -4.33
N SER A 569 1.63 -8.50 -4.06
CA SER A 569 1.55 -9.58 -5.04
C SER A 569 0.11 -10.04 -5.32
N LYS A 570 -0.87 -9.65 -4.48
CA LYS A 570 -2.29 -10.03 -4.68
C LYS A 570 -2.78 -9.63 -6.06
N GLY A 571 -3.28 -10.60 -6.82
CA GLY A 571 -3.76 -10.42 -8.19
C GLY A 571 -2.68 -10.49 -9.27
N LEU A 572 -1.41 -10.67 -8.90
CA LEU A 572 -0.31 -10.94 -9.83
C LEU A 572 -0.04 -12.44 -9.95
N GLU A 573 0.76 -12.83 -10.95
CA GLU A 573 1.16 -14.22 -11.16
C GLU A 573 2.55 -14.27 -11.81
N PHE A 574 3.37 -15.23 -11.36
CA PHE A 574 4.74 -15.41 -11.79
C PHE A 574 5.04 -16.90 -11.98
N LYS A 575 5.97 -17.23 -12.87
CA LYS A 575 6.38 -18.63 -13.07
C LYS A 575 7.18 -19.18 -11.90
N VAL A 576 8.04 -18.34 -11.32
CA VAL A 576 8.88 -18.69 -10.18
C VAL A 576 8.68 -17.67 -9.07
N VAL A 577 8.47 -18.16 -7.85
CA VAL A 577 8.26 -17.32 -6.68
C VAL A 577 9.20 -17.76 -5.56
N PHE A 578 9.94 -16.81 -5.04
CA PHE A 578 10.70 -16.95 -3.79
C PHE A 578 9.95 -16.19 -2.69
N ILE A 579 9.78 -16.81 -1.54
CA ILE A 579 9.21 -16.17 -0.35
C ILE A 579 10.30 -16.19 0.72
N SER A 580 10.79 -15.02 1.11
CA SER A 580 11.88 -14.86 2.05
C SER A 580 11.40 -14.49 3.46
N GLY A 581 12.19 -14.83 4.47
CA GLY A 581 11.96 -14.47 5.86
C GLY A 581 10.75 -15.17 6.48
N LEU A 582 10.54 -16.46 6.18
CA LEU A 582 9.51 -17.30 6.80
C LEU A 582 9.96 -17.77 8.20
N GLU A 583 9.99 -16.84 9.16
CA GLU A 583 10.38 -17.11 10.54
C GLU A 583 9.52 -16.32 11.53
N GLU A 584 9.44 -16.82 12.77
CA GLU A 584 8.68 -16.19 13.85
C GLU A 584 9.12 -14.74 14.09
N GLY A 585 8.15 -13.82 14.11
CA GLY A 585 8.36 -12.38 14.29
C GLY A 585 8.45 -11.61 12.97
N LEU A 586 8.83 -12.24 11.85
CA LEU A 586 8.83 -11.62 10.52
C LEU A 586 7.62 -12.08 9.69
N CYS A 587 7.42 -13.38 9.50
CA CYS A 587 6.26 -13.95 8.83
C CYS A 587 5.89 -15.30 9.49
N PRO A 588 4.91 -15.32 10.41
CA PRO A 588 3.95 -14.26 10.78
C PRO A 588 4.58 -13.09 11.53
N HIS A 589 4.04 -11.88 11.30
CA HIS A 589 4.52 -10.66 11.95
C HIS A 589 4.21 -10.68 13.45
N GLU A 590 5.13 -10.20 14.29
CA GLU A 590 5.02 -10.28 15.75
C GLU A 590 3.72 -9.66 16.28
N GLN A 591 3.33 -8.50 15.77
CA GLN A 591 2.11 -7.82 16.20
C GLN A 591 0.84 -8.63 15.92
N SER A 592 0.81 -9.36 14.80
CA SER A 592 -0.33 -10.20 14.43
C SER A 592 -0.64 -11.28 15.46
N LEU A 593 0.34 -11.64 16.31
CA LEU A 593 0.15 -12.61 17.40
C LEU A 593 -0.70 -12.05 18.55
N TYR A 594 -0.73 -10.73 18.73
CA TYR A 594 -1.45 -10.05 19.80
C TYR A 594 -2.83 -9.54 19.38
N GLU A 595 -3.13 -9.54 18.08
CA GLU A 595 -4.41 -9.10 17.54
C GLU A 595 -5.43 -10.24 17.49
N ASN A 596 -6.72 -9.93 17.74
CA ASN A 596 -7.80 -10.88 17.54
C ASN A 596 -7.87 -11.28 16.05
N ALA A 597 -7.68 -12.57 15.77
CA ALA A 597 -7.64 -13.14 14.42
C ALA A 597 -6.43 -12.72 13.56
N GLY A 598 -5.42 -12.04 14.11
CA GLY A 598 -4.23 -11.63 13.35
C GLY A 598 -3.49 -12.80 12.73
N LEU A 599 -3.32 -13.91 13.48
CA LEU A 599 -2.70 -15.13 12.92
C LEU A 599 -3.52 -15.76 11.78
N GLU A 600 -4.86 -15.65 11.80
CA GLU A 600 -5.70 -16.09 10.69
C GLU A 600 -5.50 -15.20 9.44
N GLU A 601 -5.25 -13.90 9.63
CA GLU A 601 -4.94 -12.96 8.55
C GLU A 601 -3.57 -13.25 7.95
N GLU A 602 -2.55 -13.52 8.75
CA GLU A 602 -1.22 -13.95 8.27
C GLU A 602 -1.28 -15.27 7.48
N ARG A 603 -2.13 -16.25 7.90
CA ARG A 603 -2.35 -17.46 7.10
C ARG A 603 -3.03 -17.16 5.76
N ARG A 604 -3.97 -16.20 5.70
CA ARG A 604 -4.57 -15.75 4.44
C ARG A 604 -3.53 -15.07 3.57
N LEU A 605 -2.63 -14.29 4.17
CA LEU A 605 -1.54 -13.65 3.45
C LEU A 605 -0.60 -14.69 2.82
N MET A 606 -0.24 -15.72 3.57
CA MET A 606 0.58 -16.81 3.03
C MET A 606 -0.17 -17.66 1.99
N TYR A 607 -1.48 -17.77 2.09
CA TYR A 607 -2.32 -18.46 1.11
C TYR A 607 -2.41 -17.69 -0.23
N VAL A 608 -2.40 -16.35 -0.20
CA VAL A 608 -2.42 -15.49 -1.41
C VAL A 608 -1.18 -15.66 -2.24
#